data_9127052d9e381ff7016b45ffbd8ca50e
#
_entry.id   9127052d9e381ff7016b45ffbd8ca50e
#
_cell.length_a   1.000
_cell.length_b   1.000
_cell.length_c   1.000
_cell.angle_alpha   90.00
_cell.angle_beta   90.00
_cell.angle_gamma   90.00
#
_symmetry.space_group_name_H-M   'P 1'
#
loop_
_entity.id
_entity.type
_entity.pdbx_description
1 polymer ?
#
loop_
_entity_poly.entity_id
_entity_poly.type
_entity_poly.pdbx_seq_one_letter_code
_entity_poly.pdbx_strand_id
1 'polypeptide(L)'
;MEDILYRYNPWWEEKHTFESLIERPVPLERIRKHLRSGHIVFLTGLRRIGKTTLLKLLIKDLILKEQVKPEHICYISLDDYLLSKRNVLEIVEEYRKIHKLSFRQKVFLFLDEISYQKDYEIQLKNLYDLQTAKIYASSSSASILKTRKPYLTGRSVTIEILPLDFQEYLIFKQVKISRADSHLTDRYFEDFLKTGGLPEYVLRGDIEYLKELVDDIIYKDIVAFHNIKNPQLMKDYFLLLMERAGKIGSINKIANILKIAPDTAKRYLEMFADTYLFHLVSRCGKTNVTILAPKKVYAADLGVRTLYTGFRDIGSLFENYVYLKVKHLNPCYVYEEGSEIDFLTSGKTLIEVKYHSQMTKKQQDPSTLIRLKKG
;
A
#
# COMPACT_ATOMS: atom_id res chain seq x y z
N MET A 1 24.87 19.95 -0.37
CA MET A 1 24.12 19.02 -1.24
C MET A 1 24.85 17.68 -1.33
N GLU A 2 26.11 17.68 -1.72
CA GLU A 2 26.93 16.49 -1.90
C GLU A 2 26.93 15.58 -0.67
N ASP A 3 27.28 16.08 0.52
CA ASP A 3 27.31 15.28 1.76
C ASP A 3 25.96 14.65 2.10
N ILE A 4 24.85 15.29 1.74
CA ILE A 4 23.51 14.75 1.97
C ILE A 4 23.26 13.58 1.01
N LEU A 5 23.63 13.75 -0.26
CA LEU A 5 23.48 12.69 -1.25
C LEU A 5 24.33 11.46 -0.89
N TYR A 6 25.57 11.65 -0.43
CA TYR A 6 26.41 10.53 0.06
C TYR A 6 25.77 9.82 1.25
N ARG A 7 25.19 10.53 2.22
CA ARG A 7 24.48 9.90 3.36
C ARG A 7 23.30 9.02 2.94
N TYR A 8 22.58 9.43 1.90
CA TYR A 8 21.46 8.64 1.38
C TYR A 8 21.88 7.53 0.43
N ASN A 9 23.11 7.59 -0.12
CA ASN A 9 23.64 6.65 -1.11
C ASN A 9 24.98 6.03 -0.64
N PRO A 10 25.00 5.31 0.50
CA PRO A 10 26.25 4.80 1.07
C PRO A 10 26.96 3.77 0.19
N TRP A 11 26.27 3.19 -0.80
CA TRP A 11 26.89 2.28 -1.80
C TRP A 11 27.82 2.99 -2.80
N TRP A 12 27.91 4.30 -2.79
CA TRP A 12 28.91 5.04 -3.56
C TRP A 12 30.30 4.93 -2.94
N GLU A 13 30.38 4.46 -1.69
CA GLU A 13 31.63 4.22 -0.99
C GLU A 13 32.09 2.77 -1.19
N GLU A 14 33.41 2.56 -1.40
CA GLU A 14 33.99 1.26 -1.79
C GLU A 14 33.76 0.11 -0.79
N LYS A 15 33.50 0.41 0.48
CA LYS A 15 33.33 -0.59 1.57
C LYS A 15 31.90 -0.79 2.02
N HIS A 16 30.91 -0.39 1.22
CA HIS A 16 29.52 -0.52 1.65
C HIS A 16 29.06 -1.98 1.70
N THR A 17 28.50 -2.37 2.83
CA THR A 17 27.80 -3.64 3.02
C THR A 17 26.30 -3.39 3.16
N PHE A 18 25.51 -4.08 2.34
CA PHE A 18 24.05 -3.95 2.43
C PHE A 18 23.50 -4.57 3.70
N GLU A 19 22.65 -3.85 4.38
CA GLU A 19 21.90 -4.37 5.53
C GLU A 19 21.12 -5.65 5.17
N SER A 20 20.95 -6.52 6.16
CA SER A 20 20.10 -7.70 6.03
C SER A 20 18.64 -7.29 6.08
N LEU A 21 18.05 -7.01 4.92
CA LEU A 21 16.63 -6.69 4.79
C LEU A 21 15.84 -7.97 4.49
N ILE A 22 14.67 -8.11 5.14
CA ILE A 22 13.78 -9.24 4.87
C ILE A 22 13.11 -9.02 3.52
N GLU A 23 13.28 -9.98 2.61
CA GLU A 23 12.70 -9.90 1.27
C GLU A 23 11.19 -10.13 1.30
N ARG A 24 10.50 -9.39 0.47
CA ARG A 24 9.08 -9.57 0.14
C ARG A 24 9.01 -10.03 -1.33
N PRO A 25 8.96 -11.33 -1.60
CA PRO A 25 9.13 -11.87 -2.96
C PRO A 25 8.08 -11.33 -3.95
N VAL A 26 6.80 -11.35 -3.57
CA VAL A 26 5.69 -10.99 -4.47
C VAL A 26 5.75 -9.53 -4.94
N PRO A 27 5.77 -8.51 -4.06
CA PRO A 27 5.87 -7.12 -4.51
C PRO A 27 7.21 -6.85 -5.21
N LEU A 28 8.31 -7.43 -4.75
CA LEU A 28 9.62 -7.22 -5.36
C LEU A 28 9.68 -7.76 -6.80
N GLU A 29 9.09 -8.93 -7.05
CA GLU A 29 8.98 -9.48 -8.41
C GLU A 29 8.12 -8.58 -9.32
N ARG A 30 7.01 -8.06 -8.81
CA ARG A 30 6.18 -7.10 -9.56
C ARG A 30 6.97 -5.85 -9.96
N ILE A 31 7.82 -5.34 -9.07
CA ILE A 31 8.67 -4.18 -9.36
C ILE A 31 9.74 -4.53 -10.39
N ARG A 32 10.39 -5.70 -10.25
CA ARG A 32 11.44 -6.20 -11.17
C ARG A 32 10.94 -6.35 -12.62
N LYS A 33 9.69 -6.74 -12.84
CA LYS A 33 9.08 -6.82 -14.19
C LYS A 33 9.19 -5.52 -14.98
N HIS A 34 9.32 -4.39 -14.30
CA HIS A 34 9.44 -3.07 -14.91
C HIS A 34 10.88 -2.54 -15.05
N LEU A 35 11.91 -3.32 -14.68
CA LEU A 35 13.32 -2.88 -14.78
C LEU A 35 13.71 -2.40 -16.17
N ARG A 36 13.27 -3.12 -17.19
CA ARG A 36 13.60 -2.84 -18.60
C ARG A 36 12.54 -2.00 -19.32
N SER A 37 11.42 -1.69 -18.65
CA SER A 37 10.38 -0.85 -19.24
C SER A 37 10.78 0.63 -19.18
N GLY A 38 10.37 1.43 -20.14
CA GLY A 38 10.57 2.88 -20.13
C GLY A 38 9.73 3.61 -19.08
N HIS A 39 8.70 2.98 -18.49
CA HIS A 39 7.78 3.63 -17.59
C HIS A 39 8.43 4.05 -16.27
N ILE A 40 7.95 5.18 -15.72
CA ILE A 40 8.14 5.56 -14.32
C ILE A 40 7.32 4.58 -13.47
N VAL A 41 7.92 3.99 -12.44
CA VAL A 41 7.24 3.05 -11.54
C VAL A 41 6.94 3.75 -10.22
N PHE A 42 5.65 3.91 -9.91
CA PHE A 42 5.21 4.43 -8.61
C PHE A 42 4.91 3.28 -7.66
N LEU A 43 5.53 3.30 -6.48
CA LEU A 43 5.18 2.47 -5.35
C LEU A 43 4.27 3.27 -4.42
N THR A 44 3.04 2.83 -4.27
CA THR A 44 2.06 3.49 -3.41
C THR A 44 1.56 2.53 -2.33
N GLY A 45 0.85 3.04 -1.34
CA GLY A 45 0.29 2.23 -0.26
C GLY A 45 0.45 2.87 1.10
N LEU A 46 -0.12 2.23 2.10
CA LEU A 46 -0.17 2.72 3.47
C LEU A 46 1.21 3.18 3.97
N ARG A 47 1.24 4.18 4.84
CA ARG A 47 2.45 4.60 5.54
C ARG A 47 3.06 3.42 6.30
N ARG A 48 4.42 3.32 6.32
CA ARG A 48 5.18 2.25 6.99
C ARG A 48 4.92 0.82 6.48
N ILE A 49 4.40 0.68 5.25
CA ILE A 49 4.16 -0.63 4.61
C ILE A 49 5.41 -1.27 3.99
N GLY A 50 6.55 -0.58 4.04
CA GLY A 50 7.83 -1.08 3.52
C GLY A 50 8.17 -0.63 2.09
N LYS A 51 7.59 0.47 1.57
CA LYS A 51 7.92 1.02 0.24
C LYS A 51 9.41 1.34 0.12
N THR A 52 9.97 2.10 1.05
CA THR A 52 11.39 2.44 1.15
C THR A 52 12.29 1.20 1.19
N THR A 53 11.89 0.18 1.96
CA THR A 53 12.62 -1.09 2.05
C THR A 53 12.65 -1.82 0.71
N LEU A 54 11.52 -1.83 -0.02
CA LEU A 54 11.45 -2.41 -1.37
C LEU A 54 12.33 -1.66 -2.37
N LEU A 55 12.40 -0.33 -2.29
CA LEU A 55 13.33 0.47 -3.10
C LEU A 55 14.80 0.09 -2.78
N LYS A 56 15.16 -0.01 -1.50
CA LYS A 56 16.51 -0.42 -1.07
C LYS A 56 16.85 -1.86 -1.48
N LEU A 57 15.90 -2.80 -1.40
CA LEU A 57 16.07 -4.17 -1.90
C LEU A 57 16.33 -4.18 -3.42
N LEU A 58 15.60 -3.35 -4.18
CA LEU A 58 15.81 -3.23 -5.62
C LEU A 58 17.19 -2.63 -5.95
N ILE A 59 17.65 -1.63 -5.19
CA ILE A 59 19.00 -1.07 -5.32
C ILE A 59 20.05 -2.15 -5.07
N LYS A 60 19.89 -2.93 -3.99
CA LYS A 60 20.77 -4.08 -3.70
C LYS A 60 20.80 -5.06 -4.86
N ASP A 61 19.65 -5.41 -5.44
CA ASP A 61 19.58 -6.30 -6.59
C ASP A 61 20.29 -5.73 -7.83
N LEU A 62 20.09 -4.45 -8.12
CA LEU A 62 20.77 -3.78 -9.25
C LEU A 62 22.28 -3.87 -9.13
N ILE A 63 22.84 -3.67 -7.93
CA ILE A 63 24.29 -3.70 -7.72
C ILE A 63 24.80 -5.14 -7.72
N LEU A 64 24.19 -6.05 -6.95
CA LEU A 64 24.72 -7.38 -6.72
C LEU A 64 24.34 -8.40 -7.80
N LYS A 65 23.13 -8.28 -8.40
CA LYS A 65 22.64 -9.24 -9.40
C LYS A 65 22.76 -8.72 -10.83
N GLU A 66 22.39 -7.45 -11.06
CA GLU A 66 22.43 -6.84 -12.40
C GLU A 66 23.78 -6.16 -12.70
N GLN A 67 24.70 -6.12 -11.73
CA GLN A 67 26.04 -5.54 -11.84
C GLN A 67 26.04 -4.07 -12.32
N VAL A 68 25.01 -3.33 -11.94
CA VAL A 68 24.95 -1.90 -12.21
C VAL A 68 25.96 -1.19 -11.32
N LYS A 69 26.78 -0.32 -11.90
CA LYS A 69 27.76 0.46 -11.17
C LYS A 69 27.07 1.33 -10.12
N PRO A 70 27.57 1.35 -8.87
CA PRO A 70 26.95 2.11 -7.76
C PRO A 70 26.71 3.58 -8.09
N GLU A 71 27.64 4.24 -8.80
CA GLU A 71 27.55 5.63 -9.21
C GLU A 71 26.43 5.91 -10.23
N HIS A 72 25.86 4.88 -10.86
CA HIS A 72 24.71 5.01 -11.76
C HIS A 72 23.35 4.87 -11.03
N ILE A 73 23.35 4.76 -9.71
CA ILE A 73 22.15 4.58 -8.88
C ILE A 73 22.09 5.72 -7.88
N CYS A 74 21.02 6.50 -7.92
CA CYS A 74 20.77 7.59 -6.99
C CYS A 74 19.44 7.40 -6.26
N TYR A 75 19.48 7.39 -4.93
CA TYR A 75 18.33 7.41 -4.04
C TYR A 75 18.22 8.78 -3.38
N ILE A 76 17.01 9.31 -3.35
CA ILE A 76 16.68 10.64 -2.82
C ILE A 76 15.44 10.51 -1.93
N SER A 77 15.54 10.85 -0.64
CA SER A 77 14.41 10.97 0.30
C SER A 77 13.89 12.40 0.25
N LEU A 78 12.74 12.60 -0.37
CA LEU A 78 12.20 13.93 -0.64
C LEU A 78 11.40 14.50 0.54
N ASP A 79 11.23 13.75 1.62
CA ASP A 79 10.76 14.21 2.92
C ASP A 79 11.88 14.80 3.80
N ASP A 80 13.16 14.71 3.38
CA ASP A 80 14.27 15.38 4.04
C ASP A 80 14.11 16.90 3.94
N TYR A 81 14.28 17.59 5.08
CA TYR A 81 14.08 19.05 5.19
C TYR A 81 14.90 19.87 4.20
N LEU A 82 16.12 19.47 3.88
CA LEU A 82 16.99 20.20 2.96
C LEU A 82 16.70 19.84 1.50
N LEU A 83 16.42 18.55 1.22
CA LEU A 83 16.12 18.08 -0.13
C LEU A 83 14.71 18.50 -0.57
N SER A 84 13.75 18.55 0.35
CA SER A 84 12.36 18.97 0.03
C SER A 84 12.24 20.42 -0.47
N LYS A 85 13.25 21.26 -0.18
CA LYS A 85 13.31 22.67 -0.65
C LYS A 85 13.90 22.82 -2.05
N ARG A 86 14.46 21.75 -2.63
CA ARG A 86 15.05 21.75 -3.96
C ARG A 86 14.15 20.98 -4.91
N ASN A 87 14.13 21.37 -6.18
CA ASN A 87 13.42 20.58 -7.16
C ASN A 87 14.24 19.32 -7.56
N VAL A 88 13.54 18.29 -8.02
CA VAL A 88 14.18 17.00 -8.36
C VAL A 88 15.21 17.15 -9.49
N LEU A 89 14.97 18.05 -10.44
CA LEU A 89 15.88 18.28 -11.58
C LEU A 89 17.23 18.81 -11.09
N GLU A 90 17.23 19.81 -10.17
CA GLU A 90 18.47 20.35 -9.58
C GLU A 90 19.23 19.28 -8.80
N ILE A 91 18.54 18.42 -8.04
CA ILE A 91 19.17 17.35 -7.28
C ILE A 91 19.81 16.32 -8.23
N VAL A 92 19.12 15.96 -9.32
CA VAL A 92 19.64 15.02 -10.32
C VAL A 92 20.83 15.60 -11.10
N GLU A 93 20.81 16.88 -11.40
CA GLU A 93 21.97 17.57 -12.02
C GLU A 93 23.19 17.54 -11.11
N GLU A 94 23.00 17.84 -9.82
CA GLU A 94 24.08 17.80 -8.83
C GLU A 94 24.66 16.40 -8.68
N TYR A 95 23.81 15.38 -8.57
CA TYR A 95 24.23 13.98 -8.57
C TYR A 95 25.09 13.65 -9.79
N ARG A 96 24.67 14.04 -10.99
CA ARG A 96 25.44 13.79 -12.21
C ARG A 96 26.80 14.48 -12.22
N LYS A 97 26.91 15.70 -11.65
CA LYS A 97 28.18 16.43 -11.50
C LYS A 97 29.13 15.71 -10.55
N ILE A 98 28.64 15.29 -9.38
CA ILE A 98 29.44 14.53 -8.40
C ILE A 98 30.12 13.34 -9.04
N HIS A 99 29.39 12.55 -9.83
CA HIS A 99 29.91 11.34 -10.48
C HIS A 99 30.43 11.55 -11.92
N LYS A 100 30.49 12.79 -12.40
CA LYS A 100 30.93 13.14 -13.76
C LYS A 100 30.18 12.38 -14.86
N LEU A 101 28.87 12.14 -14.64
CA LEU A 101 27.99 11.41 -15.55
C LEU A 101 27.43 12.35 -16.62
N SER A 102 27.66 12.03 -17.89
CA SER A 102 27.03 12.76 -18.99
C SER A 102 25.50 12.50 -19.03
N PHE A 103 24.74 13.43 -19.63
CA PHE A 103 23.27 13.26 -19.78
C PHE A 103 22.89 12.08 -20.68
N ARG A 104 23.81 11.52 -21.47
CA ARG A 104 23.55 10.33 -22.30
C ARG A 104 23.69 9.01 -21.52
N GLN A 105 24.36 9.02 -20.37
CA GLN A 105 24.54 7.83 -19.56
C GLN A 105 23.23 7.49 -18.83
N LYS A 106 22.83 6.23 -18.93
CA LYS A 106 21.65 5.71 -18.24
C LYS A 106 21.92 5.61 -16.74
N VAL A 107 20.95 6.07 -15.95
CA VAL A 107 20.95 6.01 -14.48
C VAL A 107 19.65 5.46 -13.94
N PHE A 108 19.69 5.00 -12.71
CA PHE A 108 18.51 4.58 -11.93
C PHE A 108 18.25 5.62 -10.84
N LEU A 109 17.06 6.21 -10.86
CA LEU A 109 16.64 7.22 -9.87
C LEU A 109 15.56 6.62 -8.97
N PHE A 110 15.79 6.68 -7.67
CA PHE A 110 14.87 6.24 -6.63
C PHE A 110 14.43 7.47 -5.82
N LEU A 111 13.20 7.91 -6.04
CA LEU A 111 12.63 9.14 -5.48
C LEU A 111 11.61 8.77 -4.41
N ASP A 112 12.07 8.70 -3.16
CA ASP A 112 11.21 8.30 -2.05
C ASP A 112 10.37 9.50 -1.56
N GLU A 113 9.08 9.24 -1.24
CA GLU A 113 8.08 10.21 -0.81
C GLU A 113 7.95 11.42 -1.75
N ILE A 114 7.80 11.17 -3.06
CA ILE A 114 7.72 12.20 -4.14
C ILE A 114 6.61 13.24 -3.91
N SER A 115 5.57 12.90 -3.14
CA SER A 115 4.45 13.79 -2.81
C SER A 115 4.85 15.06 -2.04
N TYR A 116 6.04 15.08 -1.43
CA TYR A 116 6.57 16.28 -0.79
C TYR A 116 7.07 17.34 -1.79
N GLN A 117 7.21 16.97 -3.07
CA GLN A 117 7.66 17.89 -4.11
C GLN A 117 6.47 18.56 -4.82
N LYS A 118 6.53 19.89 -4.95
CA LYS A 118 5.58 20.63 -5.78
C LYS A 118 5.85 20.33 -7.26
N ASP A 119 4.80 20.25 -8.04
CA ASP A 119 4.86 20.05 -9.50
C ASP A 119 5.76 18.88 -9.95
N TYR A 120 5.86 17.84 -9.10
CA TYR A 120 6.71 16.68 -9.36
C TYR A 120 6.36 16.00 -10.70
N GLU A 121 5.11 16.05 -11.15
CA GLU A 121 4.69 15.41 -12.39
C GLU A 121 5.38 16.04 -13.62
N ILE A 122 5.57 17.36 -13.62
CA ILE A 122 6.28 18.06 -14.71
C ILE A 122 7.77 17.72 -14.63
N GLN A 123 8.34 17.71 -13.44
CA GLN A 123 9.74 17.35 -13.23
C GLN A 123 10.02 15.91 -13.67
N LEU A 124 9.17 14.96 -13.28
CA LEU A 124 9.28 13.56 -13.70
C LEU A 124 9.08 13.38 -15.20
N LYS A 125 8.15 14.16 -15.82
CA LYS A 125 8.00 14.17 -17.27
C LYS A 125 9.28 14.61 -17.96
N ASN A 126 9.91 15.68 -17.49
CA ASN A 126 11.16 16.17 -18.08
C ASN A 126 12.27 15.11 -18.01
N LEU A 127 12.43 14.45 -16.85
CA LEU A 127 13.38 13.33 -16.71
C LEU A 127 13.04 12.14 -17.62
N TYR A 128 11.76 11.83 -17.75
CA TYR A 128 11.28 10.75 -18.61
C TYR A 128 11.57 11.03 -20.10
N ASP A 129 11.29 12.25 -20.56
CA ASP A 129 11.43 12.64 -21.97
C ASP A 129 12.93 12.59 -22.41
N LEU A 130 13.88 12.74 -21.49
CA LEU A 130 15.31 12.56 -21.76
C LEU A 130 15.70 11.10 -22.01
N GLN A 131 14.89 10.12 -21.62
CA GLN A 131 15.09 8.67 -21.78
C GLN A 131 16.45 8.12 -21.26
N THR A 132 17.09 8.86 -20.38
CA THR A 132 18.38 8.49 -19.77
C THR A 132 18.28 8.09 -18.30
N ALA A 133 17.06 8.05 -17.76
CA ALA A 133 16.82 7.66 -16.39
C ALA A 133 15.70 6.61 -16.29
N LYS A 134 15.96 5.53 -15.58
CA LYS A 134 14.91 4.64 -15.06
C LYS A 134 14.47 5.14 -13.70
N ILE A 135 13.19 5.48 -13.57
CA ILE A 135 12.66 6.18 -12.39
C ILE A 135 11.73 5.26 -11.60
N TYR A 136 12.02 5.14 -10.30
CA TYR A 136 11.16 4.57 -9.28
C TYR A 136 10.80 5.67 -8.29
N ALA A 137 9.54 5.87 -8.02
CA ALA A 137 9.07 6.85 -7.06
C ALA A 137 8.16 6.20 -6.02
N SER A 138 8.17 6.67 -4.78
CA SER A 138 7.23 6.22 -3.76
C SER A 138 6.33 7.33 -3.26
N SER A 139 5.16 6.95 -2.75
CA SER A 139 4.29 7.84 -2.00
C SER A 139 3.36 7.07 -1.06
N SER A 140 3.07 7.66 0.08
CA SER A 140 2.06 7.18 1.04
C SER A 140 0.66 7.76 0.77
N SER A 141 0.48 8.57 -0.27
CA SER A 141 -0.82 9.16 -0.65
C SER A 141 -1.37 8.59 -1.94
N ALA A 142 -2.66 8.20 -1.94
CA ALA A 142 -3.39 7.82 -3.15
C ALA A 142 -3.73 9.02 -4.04
N SER A 143 -3.61 10.24 -3.53
CA SER A 143 -3.84 11.46 -4.32
C SER A 143 -2.94 11.53 -5.56
N ILE A 144 -1.74 10.94 -5.52
CA ILE A 144 -0.87 10.74 -6.69
C ILE A 144 -1.60 10.02 -7.84
N LEU A 145 -2.49 9.08 -7.51
CA LEU A 145 -3.26 8.36 -8.53
C LEU A 145 -4.47 9.16 -9.02
N LYS A 146 -5.10 9.93 -8.14
CA LYS A 146 -6.33 10.68 -8.44
C LYS A 146 -6.05 11.99 -9.18
N THR A 147 -4.99 12.66 -8.80
CA THR A 147 -4.54 13.90 -9.45
C THR A 147 -3.64 13.63 -10.66
N ARG A 148 -3.83 12.48 -11.35
CA ARG A 148 -3.11 12.22 -12.60
C ARG A 148 -3.25 13.42 -13.52
N LYS A 149 -2.38 14.39 -13.32
CA LYS A 149 -2.21 15.46 -14.27
C LYS A 149 -1.81 14.84 -15.62
N PRO A 150 -2.25 15.40 -16.73
CA PRO A 150 -2.04 14.81 -18.07
C PRO A 150 -0.58 14.51 -18.42
N TYR A 151 0.37 15.06 -17.65
CA TYR A 151 1.82 14.92 -17.91
C TYR A 151 2.37 13.50 -17.82
N LEU A 152 1.80 12.62 -16.96
CA LEU A 152 2.30 11.26 -16.74
C LEU A 152 1.41 10.17 -17.35
N THR A 153 0.35 10.54 -18.08
CA THR A 153 -0.52 9.58 -18.77
C THR A 153 0.28 8.80 -19.81
N GLY A 154 0.22 7.47 -19.75
CA GLY A 154 0.98 6.58 -20.63
C GLY A 154 2.49 6.47 -20.32
N ARG A 155 3.01 7.23 -19.35
CA ARG A 155 4.43 7.25 -18.97
C ARG A 155 4.71 6.53 -17.64
N SER A 156 3.69 6.16 -16.90
CA SER A 156 3.85 5.60 -15.56
C SER A 156 3.01 4.36 -15.32
N VAL A 157 3.53 3.50 -14.44
CA VAL A 157 2.84 2.34 -13.88
C VAL A 157 2.82 2.49 -12.37
N THR A 158 1.68 2.19 -11.75
CA THR A 158 1.55 2.25 -10.30
C THR A 158 1.41 0.83 -9.74
N ILE A 159 2.23 0.54 -8.72
CA ILE A 159 2.21 -0.71 -7.97
C ILE A 159 1.82 -0.37 -6.54
N GLU A 160 0.62 -0.73 -6.16
CA GLU A 160 0.21 -0.62 -4.75
C GLU A 160 0.83 -1.74 -3.93
N ILE A 161 1.48 -1.36 -2.83
CA ILE A 161 2.07 -2.26 -1.85
C ILE A 161 1.04 -2.45 -0.73
N LEU A 162 0.62 -3.69 -0.57
CA LEU A 162 -0.32 -4.10 0.49
C LEU A 162 0.44 -4.59 1.73
N PRO A 163 -0.21 -4.72 2.89
CA PRO A 163 0.33 -5.41 4.04
C PRO A 163 0.86 -6.81 3.68
N LEU A 164 1.71 -7.36 4.53
CA LEU A 164 2.17 -8.73 4.39
C LEU A 164 0.97 -9.67 4.25
N ASP A 165 1.03 -10.56 3.30
CA ASP A 165 0.09 -11.68 3.28
C ASP A 165 0.53 -12.78 4.26
N PHE A 166 -0.26 -13.83 4.40
CA PHE A 166 0.04 -14.89 5.35
C PHE A 166 1.41 -15.57 5.08
N GLN A 167 1.79 -15.75 3.82
CA GLN A 167 3.08 -16.35 3.48
C GLN A 167 4.23 -15.40 3.84
N GLU A 168 4.11 -14.12 3.52
CA GLU A 168 5.08 -13.10 3.92
C GLU A 168 5.15 -12.95 5.45
N TYR A 169 4.01 -13.05 6.16
CA TYR A 169 3.96 -13.06 7.62
C TYR A 169 4.80 -14.20 8.21
N LEU A 170 4.69 -15.42 7.67
CA LEU A 170 5.50 -16.56 8.10
C LEU A 170 7.00 -16.31 7.87
N ILE A 171 7.37 -15.70 6.73
CA ILE A 171 8.75 -15.31 6.44
C ILE A 171 9.25 -14.31 7.50
N PHE A 172 8.47 -13.28 7.81
CA PHE A 172 8.83 -12.25 8.79
C PHE A 172 8.92 -12.81 10.22
N LYS A 173 8.09 -13.79 10.56
CA LYS A 173 8.17 -14.54 11.83
C LYS A 173 9.26 -15.62 11.83
N GLN A 174 9.98 -15.81 10.71
CA GLN A 174 10.99 -16.87 10.53
C GLN A 174 10.43 -18.28 10.77
N VAL A 175 9.13 -18.48 10.48
CA VAL A 175 8.45 -19.76 10.65
C VAL A 175 8.44 -20.50 9.33
N LYS A 176 8.89 -21.76 9.36
CA LYS A 176 8.75 -22.73 8.27
C LYS A 176 7.87 -23.86 8.74
N ILE A 177 6.66 -23.95 8.21
CA ILE A 177 5.73 -25.05 8.53
C ILE A 177 6.11 -26.25 7.66
N SER A 178 6.59 -27.33 8.31
CA SER A 178 6.87 -28.59 7.63
C SER A 178 5.56 -29.32 7.33
N ARG A 179 5.63 -30.35 6.48
CA ARG A 179 4.46 -31.22 6.21
C ARG A 179 3.96 -31.91 7.47
N ALA A 180 4.87 -32.30 8.37
CA ALA A 180 4.54 -32.91 9.66
C ALA A 180 3.82 -31.93 10.61
N ASP A 181 4.14 -30.63 10.51
CA ASP A 181 3.61 -29.57 11.35
C ASP A 181 2.42 -28.84 10.73
N SER A 182 1.83 -29.40 9.65
CA SER A 182 0.71 -28.76 8.94
C SER A 182 -0.47 -28.38 9.84
N HIS A 183 -0.66 -29.11 10.96
CA HIS A 183 -1.66 -28.83 11.98
C HIS A 183 -1.47 -27.47 12.69
N LEU A 184 -0.27 -26.89 12.63
CA LEU A 184 0.01 -25.57 13.19
C LEU A 184 -0.41 -24.41 12.27
N THR A 185 -0.76 -24.70 11.02
CA THR A 185 -1.13 -23.66 10.02
C THR A 185 -2.30 -22.83 10.50
N ASP A 186 -3.34 -23.47 11.05
CA ASP A 186 -4.55 -22.77 11.52
C ASP A 186 -4.22 -21.82 12.68
N ARG A 187 -3.36 -22.23 13.60
CA ARG A 187 -2.89 -21.41 14.71
C ARG A 187 -2.13 -20.17 14.20
N TYR A 188 -1.15 -20.37 13.32
CA TYR A 188 -0.40 -19.23 12.74
C TYR A 188 -1.30 -18.32 11.91
N PHE A 189 -2.30 -18.89 11.24
CA PHE A 189 -3.25 -18.09 10.47
C PHE A 189 -4.17 -17.25 11.38
N GLU A 190 -4.62 -17.81 12.51
CA GLU A 190 -5.36 -17.06 13.52
C GLU A 190 -4.51 -15.95 14.14
N ASP A 191 -3.25 -16.23 14.46
CA ASP A 191 -2.29 -15.22 14.94
C ASP A 191 -2.08 -14.12 13.91
N PHE A 192 -1.98 -14.47 12.62
CA PHE A 192 -1.90 -13.51 11.52
C PHE A 192 -3.17 -12.65 11.41
N LEU A 193 -4.37 -13.23 11.54
CA LEU A 193 -5.62 -12.46 11.52
C LEU A 193 -5.68 -11.44 12.67
N LYS A 194 -5.10 -11.76 13.83
CA LYS A 194 -4.99 -10.85 14.99
C LYS A 194 -3.94 -9.77 14.80
N THR A 195 -2.77 -10.17 14.32
CA THR A 195 -1.59 -9.30 14.20
C THR A 195 -1.66 -8.41 12.95
N GLY A 196 -2.28 -8.89 11.88
CA GLY A 196 -2.25 -8.22 10.57
C GLY A 196 -0.90 -8.37 9.86
N GLY A 197 -0.66 -7.50 8.89
CA GLY A 197 0.48 -7.59 7.99
C GLY A 197 1.37 -6.33 7.94
N LEU A 198 1.31 -5.43 8.93
CA LEU A 198 2.25 -4.31 9.00
C LEU A 198 3.65 -4.82 9.36
N PRO A 199 4.67 -4.65 8.49
CA PRO A 199 5.95 -5.33 8.63
C PRO A 199 6.62 -5.13 9.98
N GLU A 200 6.71 -3.89 10.45
CA GLU A 200 7.39 -3.57 11.72
C GLU A 200 6.63 -4.07 12.94
N TYR A 201 5.29 -4.02 12.89
CA TYR A 201 4.46 -4.57 13.95
C TYR A 201 4.57 -6.10 14.02
N VAL A 202 4.61 -6.78 12.89
CA VAL A 202 4.84 -8.23 12.82
C VAL A 202 6.17 -8.62 13.44
N LEU A 203 7.22 -7.79 13.26
CA LEU A 203 8.55 -8.05 13.82
C LEU A 203 8.62 -7.78 15.33
N ARG A 204 8.06 -6.66 15.78
CA ARG A 204 8.25 -6.16 17.17
C ARG A 204 7.11 -6.50 18.12
N GLY A 205 5.86 -6.61 17.62
CA GLY A 205 4.67 -6.82 18.43
C GLY A 205 4.28 -5.61 19.31
N ASP A 206 4.78 -4.43 18.98
CA ASP A 206 4.56 -3.22 19.76
C ASP A 206 3.23 -2.55 19.39
N ILE A 207 2.26 -2.61 20.31
CA ILE A 207 0.91 -2.04 20.10
C ILE A 207 0.96 -0.50 20.03
N GLU A 208 1.84 0.15 20.76
CA GLU A 208 1.96 1.61 20.74
C GLU A 208 2.41 2.08 19.35
N TYR A 209 3.28 1.32 18.67
CA TYR A 209 3.65 1.58 17.30
C TYR A 209 2.43 1.63 16.35
N LEU A 210 1.44 0.75 16.52
CA LEU A 210 0.21 0.79 15.70
C LEU A 210 -0.65 2.01 16.01
N LYS A 211 -0.77 2.37 17.29
CA LYS A 211 -1.53 3.55 17.70
C LYS A 211 -0.91 4.82 17.15
N GLU A 212 0.40 4.98 17.30
CA GLU A 212 1.15 6.11 16.76
C GLU A 212 1.03 6.20 15.23
N LEU A 213 1.11 5.06 14.52
CA LEU A 213 0.93 5.03 13.08
C LEU A 213 -0.45 5.55 12.66
N VAL A 214 -1.51 5.10 13.31
CA VAL A 214 -2.89 5.54 13.03
C VAL A 214 -3.06 7.02 13.36
N ASP A 215 -2.52 7.46 14.50
CA ASP A 215 -2.57 8.85 14.91
C ASP A 215 -1.78 9.75 13.94
N ASP A 216 -0.61 9.35 13.49
CA ASP A 216 0.16 10.05 12.47
C ASP A 216 -0.64 10.21 11.17
N ILE A 217 -1.32 9.16 10.71
CA ILE A 217 -2.16 9.21 9.51
C ILE A 217 -3.33 10.18 9.72
N ILE A 218 -4.04 10.07 10.85
CA ILE A 218 -5.19 10.93 11.12
C ILE A 218 -4.76 12.39 11.29
N TYR A 219 -3.80 12.67 12.15
CA TYR A 219 -3.46 14.05 12.53
C TYR A 219 -2.54 14.75 11.52
N LYS A 220 -1.55 14.04 10.96
CA LYS A 220 -0.60 14.64 10.01
C LYS A 220 -1.10 14.55 8.58
N ASP A 221 -1.50 13.35 8.13
CA ASP A 221 -1.81 13.12 6.72
C ASP A 221 -3.24 13.56 6.36
N ILE A 222 -4.19 13.62 7.33
CA ILE A 222 -5.57 14.06 7.07
C ILE A 222 -5.82 15.44 7.68
N VAL A 223 -5.75 15.56 9.01
CA VAL A 223 -6.18 16.78 9.72
C VAL A 223 -5.31 17.98 9.34
N ALA A 224 -4.00 17.87 9.44
CA ALA A 224 -3.09 18.96 9.11
C ALA A 224 -3.10 19.29 7.60
N PHE A 225 -3.06 18.25 6.76
CA PHE A 225 -3.03 18.44 5.30
C PHE A 225 -4.31 19.11 4.77
N HIS A 226 -5.48 18.75 5.28
CA HIS A 226 -6.78 19.31 4.85
C HIS A 226 -7.29 20.45 5.74
N ASN A 227 -6.50 20.90 6.72
CA ASN A 227 -6.90 21.96 7.67
C ASN A 227 -8.23 21.69 8.38
N ILE A 228 -8.43 20.46 8.86
CA ILE A 228 -9.66 20.05 9.55
C ILE A 228 -9.73 20.70 10.93
N LYS A 229 -10.81 21.44 11.19
CA LYS A 229 -10.98 22.21 12.45
C LYS A 229 -11.23 21.34 13.68
N ASN A 230 -11.81 20.16 13.52
CA ASN A 230 -12.14 19.25 14.62
C ASN A 230 -11.43 17.89 14.44
N PRO A 231 -10.21 17.74 15.00
CA PRO A 231 -9.47 16.48 14.92
C PRO A 231 -10.17 15.30 15.60
N GLN A 232 -10.87 15.55 16.73
CA GLN A 232 -11.58 14.49 17.45
C GLN A 232 -12.67 13.86 16.58
N LEU A 233 -13.37 14.67 15.80
CA LEU A 233 -14.38 14.18 14.86
C LEU A 233 -13.79 13.20 13.82
N MET A 234 -12.56 13.44 13.37
CA MET A 234 -11.87 12.52 12.46
C MET A 234 -11.52 11.20 13.17
N LYS A 235 -11.11 11.24 14.44
CA LYS A 235 -10.86 10.04 15.23
C LYS A 235 -12.15 9.22 15.42
N ASP A 236 -13.25 9.88 15.77
CA ASP A 236 -14.55 9.22 15.95
C ASP A 236 -15.04 8.63 14.61
N TYR A 237 -14.85 9.35 13.51
CA TYR A 237 -15.17 8.85 12.17
C TYR A 237 -14.37 7.59 11.82
N PHE A 238 -13.08 7.60 12.10
CA PHE A 238 -12.19 6.44 11.94
C PHE A 238 -12.69 5.21 12.72
N LEU A 239 -13.04 5.38 14.01
CA LEU A 239 -13.56 4.29 14.84
C LEU A 239 -14.85 3.70 14.25
N LEU A 240 -15.77 4.55 13.80
CA LEU A 240 -16.99 4.11 13.14
C LEU A 240 -16.74 3.38 11.82
N LEU A 241 -15.70 3.73 11.07
CA LEU A 241 -15.31 3.00 9.86
C LEU A 241 -14.71 1.63 10.20
N MET A 242 -13.87 1.53 11.24
CA MET A 242 -13.30 0.25 11.68
C MET A 242 -14.39 -0.75 12.10
N GLU A 243 -15.40 -0.30 12.84
CA GLU A 243 -16.56 -1.12 13.23
C GLU A 243 -17.40 -1.60 12.03
N ARG A 244 -17.31 -0.91 10.90
CA ARG A 244 -18.03 -1.24 9.67
C ARG A 244 -17.19 -1.91 8.60
N ALA A 245 -15.92 -2.17 8.89
CA ALA A 245 -15.04 -2.89 7.95
C ALA A 245 -15.63 -4.26 7.61
N GLY A 246 -15.69 -4.60 6.31
CA GLY A 246 -16.35 -5.80 5.79
C GLY A 246 -17.87 -5.67 5.65
N LYS A 247 -18.45 -4.47 5.84
CA LYS A 247 -19.92 -4.26 5.74
C LYS A 247 -20.24 -3.16 4.75
N ILE A 248 -21.43 -3.23 4.16
CA ILE A 248 -21.95 -2.14 3.33
C ILE A 248 -22.15 -0.91 4.22
N GLY A 249 -21.36 0.13 3.98
CA GLY A 249 -21.34 1.34 4.79
C GLY A 249 -22.41 2.34 4.39
N SER A 250 -23.38 2.62 5.26
CA SER A 250 -24.26 3.79 5.08
C SER A 250 -23.58 5.05 5.59
N ILE A 251 -23.11 5.90 4.67
CA ILE A 251 -22.55 7.23 5.00
C ILE A 251 -23.55 8.06 5.81
N ASN A 252 -24.84 7.98 5.47
CA ASN A 252 -25.90 8.71 6.18
C ASN A 252 -26.00 8.28 7.65
N LYS A 253 -25.84 6.99 7.96
CA LYS A 253 -25.83 6.52 9.36
C LYS A 253 -24.65 7.09 10.13
N ILE A 254 -23.46 7.13 9.52
CA ILE A 254 -22.28 7.74 10.15
C ILE A 254 -22.49 9.25 10.34
N ALA A 255 -23.00 9.94 9.32
CA ALA A 255 -23.30 11.37 9.36
C ALA A 255 -24.26 11.71 10.50
N ASN A 256 -25.32 10.92 10.67
CA ASN A 256 -26.30 11.12 11.74
C ASN A 256 -25.70 10.89 13.15
N ILE A 257 -24.88 9.85 13.33
CA ILE A 257 -24.19 9.59 14.61
C ILE A 257 -23.27 10.76 14.98
N LEU A 258 -22.50 11.26 14.01
CA LEU A 258 -21.52 12.32 14.22
C LEU A 258 -22.13 13.73 14.12
N LYS A 259 -23.44 13.84 13.82
CA LYS A 259 -24.16 15.10 13.64
C LYS A 259 -23.51 16.03 12.61
N ILE A 260 -23.09 15.46 11.46
CA ILE A 260 -22.50 16.17 10.32
C ILE A 260 -23.34 15.99 9.06
N ALA A 261 -23.14 16.88 8.08
CA ALA A 261 -23.81 16.73 6.79
C ALA A 261 -23.31 15.48 6.04
N PRO A 262 -24.18 14.76 5.29
CA PRO A 262 -23.78 13.57 4.52
C PRO A 262 -22.63 13.83 3.54
N ASP A 263 -22.60 15.00 2.90
CA ASP A 263 -21.50 15.39 1.99
C ASP A 263 -20.17 15.56 2.72
N THR A 264 -20.21 16.06 3.96
CA THR A 264 -19.01 16.14 4.82
C THR A 264 -18.52 14.74 5.18
N ALA A 265 -19.45 13.85 5.55
CA ALA A 265 -19.11 12.45 5.86
C ALA A 265 -18.51 11.73 4.62
N LYS A 266 -19.06 11.96 3.42
CA LYS A 266 -18.52 11.42 2.18
C LYS A 266 -17.09 11.92 1.92
N ARG A 267 -16.86 13.22 2.08
CA ARG A 267 -15.53 13.83 1.91
C ARG A 267 -14.52 13.24 2.91
N TYR A 268 -14.91 13.03 4.16
CA TYR A 268 -14.03 12.41 5.17
C TYR A 268 -13.70 10.95 4.81
N LEU A 269 -14.67 10.18 4.31
CA LEU A 269 -14.42 8.82 3.83
C LEU A 269 -13.39 8.79 2.69
N GLU A 270 -13.49 9.75 1.76
CA GLU A 270 -12.53 9.90 0.66
C GLU A 270 -11.13 10.25 1.17
N MET A 271 -11.01 11.14 2.17
CA MET A 271 -9.73 11.45 2.81
C MET A 271 -9.08 10.21 3.43
N PHE A 272 -9.83 9.38 4.15
CA PHE A 272 -9.32 8.11 4.69
C PHE A 272 -8.91 7.13 3.59
N ALA A 273 -9.66 7.05 2.49
CA ALA A 273 -9.29 6.21 1.36
C ALA A 273 -8.01 6.72 0.67
N ASP A 274 -7.77 8.04 0.68
CA ASP A 274 -6.59 8.65 0.08
C ASP A 274 -5.29 8.40 0.88
N THR A 275 -5.41 8.07 2.17
CA THR A 275 -4.26 7.60 2.98
C THR A 275 -4.01 6.11 2.89
N TYR A 276 -4.77 5.38 2.10
CA TYR A 276 -4.79 3.91 2.06
C TYR A 276 -5.19 3.23 3.37
N LEU A 277 -5.70 3.96 4.37
CA LEU A 277 -6.12 3.35 5.64
C LEU A 277 -7.40 2.51 5.50
N PHE A 278 -8.24 2.88 4.52
CA PHE A 278 -9.41 2.13 4.11
C PHE A 278 -9.49 1.98 2.60
N HIS A 279 -10.11 0.88 2.20
CA HIS A 279 -10.43 0.60 0.80
C HIS A 279 -11.94 0.61 0.62
N LEU A 280 -12.37 1.14 -0.52
CA LEU A 280 -13.78 1.27 -0.87
C LEU A 280 -14.10 0.37 -2.06
N VAL A 281 -15.05 -0.54 -1.87
CA VAL A 281 -15.52 -1.45 -2.91
C VAL A 281 -16.91 -1.02 -3.36
N SER A 282 -17.06 -0.82 -4.66
CA SER A 282 -18.32 -0.42 -5.28
C SER A 282 -19.25 -1.60 -5.48
N ARG A 283 -20.57 -1.34 -5.53
CA ARG A 283 -21.52 -2.32 -6.03
C ARG A 283 -21.31 -2.55 -7.51
N CYS A 284 -21.40 -3.80 -7.95
CA CYS A 284 -21.40 -4.16 -9.37
C CYS A 284 -22.70 -3.69 -10.03
N GLY A 285 -22.65 -3.30 -11.30
CA GLY A 285 -23.83 -2.91 -12.05
C GLY A 285 -23.58 -1.79 -13.04
N LYS A 286 -24.66 -1.23 -13.58
CA LYS A 286 -24.60 -0.06 -14.47
C LYS A 286 -24.00 1.16 -13.73
N THR A 287 -23.46 2.10 -14.48
CA THR A 287 -22.77 3.30 -13.96
C THR A 287 -23.53 4.00 -12.83
N ASN A 288 -24.83 4.22 -12.97
CA ASN A 288 -25.64 4.87 -11.94
C ASN A 288 -25.69 4.05 -10.64
N VAL A 289 -25.85 2.73 -10.75
CA VAL A 289 -25.83 1.83 -9.58
C VAL A 289 -24.47 1.87 -8.89
N THR A 290 -23.40 1.78 -9.66
CA THR A 290 -22.02 1.82 -9.13
C THR A 290 -21.70 3.13 -8.41
N ILE A 291 -22.21 4.27 -8.92
CA ILE A 291 -21.96 5.60 -8.34
C ILE A 291 -22.83 5.83 -7.09
N LEU A 292 -24.12 5.51 -7.17
CA LEU A 292 -25.11 5.86 -6.13
C LEU A 292 -25.17 4.86 -4.99
N ALA A 293 -24.86 3.59 -5.23
CA ALA A 293 -24.91 2.56 -4.20
C ALA A 293 -23.88 2.83 -3.08
N PRO A 294 -24.22 2.47 -1.85
CA PRO A 294 -23.28 2.51 -0.74
C PRO A 294 -22.04 1.70 -1.07
N LYS A 295 -20.87 2.14 -0.58
CA LYS A 295 -19.62 1.39 -0.73
C LYS A 295 -19.46 0.40 0.41
N LYS A 296 -18.88 -0.76 0.11
CA LYS A 296 -18.35 -1.66 1.13
C LYS A 296 -16.97 -1.14 1.55
N VAL A 297 -16.70 -1.12 2.86
CA VAL A 297 -15.47 -0.55 3.42
C VAL A 297 -14.61 -1.69 3.95
N TYR A 298 -13.32 -1.70 3.63
CA TYR A 298 -12.35 -2.66 4.15
C TYR A 298 -11.18 -1.93 4.79
N ALA A 299 -10.72 -2.40 5.94
CA ALA A 299 -9.51 -1.90 6.57
C ALA A 299 -8.29 -2.33 5.74
N ALA A 300 -7.29 -1.45 5.65
CA ALA A 300 -6.06 -1.76 4.95
C ALA A 300 -5.25 -2.86 5.65
N ASP A 301 -5.35 -2.95 6.98
CA ASP A 301 -4.63 -3.94 7.78
C ASP A 301 -5.53 -4.55 8.86
N LEU A 302 -5.39 -5.87 9.05
CA LEU A 302 -6.21 -6.62 10.00
C LEU A 302 -5.82 -6.35 11.45
N GLY A 303 -4.55 -6.13 11.72
CA GLY A 303 -4.04 -5.81 13.07
C GLY A 303 -4.53 -4.46 13.53
N VAL A 304 -4.51 -3.45 12.66
CA VAL A 304 -5.12 -2.15 12.95
C VAL A 304 -6.60 -2.31 13.24
N ARG A 305 -7.34 -3.07 12.42
CA ARG A 305 -8.75 -3.35 12.69
C ARG A 305 -8.95 -4.02 14.04
N THR A 306 -8.21 -5.08 14.33
CA THR A 306 -8.30 -5.86 15.57
C THR A 306 -7.97 -5.00 16.80
N LEU A 307 -6.99 -4.10 16.70
CA LEU A 307 -6.64 -3.17 17.78
C LEU A 307 -7.83 -2.30 18.23
N TYR A 308 -8.61 -1.79 17.27
CA TYR A 308 -9.69 -0.85 17.58
C TYR A 308 -11.06 -1.51 17.76
N THR A 309 -11.28 -2.70 17.22
CA THR A 309 -12.56 -3.40 17.32
C THR A 309 -12.54 -4.64 18.21
N GLY A 310 -11.36 -5.08 18.64
CA GLY A 310 -11.13 -6.37 19.25
C GLY A 310 -11.14 -7.52 18.24
N PHE A 311 -10.63 -8.68 18.64
CA PHE A 311 -10.68 -9.90 17.82
C PHE A 311 -12.08 -10.54 17.91
N ARG A 312 -12.98 -9.98 17.17
CA ARG A 312 -14.40 -10.39 17.09
C ARG A 312 -14.90 -10.28 15.66
N ASP A 313 -16.07 -10.82 15.36
CA ASP A 313 -16.66 -10.84 14.01
C ASP A 313 -15.67 -11.43 12.99
N ILE A 314 -15.19 -12.66 13.30
CA ILE A 314 -14.12 -13.33 12.56
C ILE A 314 -14.51 -13.54 11.09
N GLY A 315 -15.81 -13.75 10.81
CA GLY A 315 -16.31 -13.85 9.44
C GLY A 315 -16.00 -12.61 8.62
N SER A 316 -16.33 -11.42 9.14
CA SER A 316 -16.04 -10.14 8.48
C SER A 316 -14.55 -9.81 8.46
N LEU A 317 -13.78 -10.26 9.46
CA LEU A 317 -12.31 -10.12 9.47
C LEU A 317 -11.68 -10.99 8.37
N PHE A 318 -12.15 -12.21 8.21
CA PHE A 318 -11.70 -13.12 7.16
C PHE A 318 -12.10 -12.62 5.76
N GLU A 319 -13.30 -12.07 5.62
CA GLU A 319 -13.72 -11.40 4.39
C GLU A 319 -12.80 -10.24 4.03
N ASN A 320 -12.40 -9.42 5.03
CA ASN A 320 -11.42 -8.36 4.82
C ASN A 320 -10.06 -8.91 4.33
N TYR A 321 -9.61 -10.02 4.90
CA TYR A 321 -8.40 -10.70 4.42
C TYR A 321 -8.54 -11.15 2.96
N VAL A 322 -9.64 -11.81 2.61
CA VAL A 322 -9.90 -12.26 1.23
C VAL A 322 -9.95 -11.07 0.29
N TYR A 323 -10.58 -9.95 0.69
CA TYR A 323 -10.55 -8.72 -0.09
C TYR A 323 -9.12 -8.27 -0.41
N LEU A 324 -8.24 -8.22 0.58
CA LEU A 324 -6.84 -7.81 0.36
C LEU A 324 -6.12 -8.73 -0.63
N LYS A 325 -6.42 -10.03 -0.61
CA LYS A 325 -5.86 -11.02 -1.55
C LYS A 325 -6.37 -10.81 -2.98
N VAL A 326 -7.65 -10.48 -3.16
CA VAL A 326 -8.27 -10.34 -4.49
C VAL A 326 -8.34 -8.90 -5.00
N LYS A 327 -7.87 -7.93 -4.22
CA LYS A 327 -7.92 -6.50 -4.57
C LYS A 327 -7.33 -6.19 -5.94
N HIS A 328 -6.24 -6.86 -6.31
CA HIS A 328 -5.57 -6.69 -7.61
C HIS A 328 -6.45 -7.11 -8.81
N LEU A 329 -7.52 -7.85 -8.55
CA LEU A 329 -8.52 -8.26 -9.55
C LEU A 329 -9.67 -7.26 -9.69
N ASN A 330 -9.57 -6.08 -9.05
CA ASN A 330 -10.57 -5.01 -9.06
C ASN A 330 -11.99 -5.52 -8.74
N PRO A 331 -12.22 -6.11 -7.55
CA PRO A 331 -13.51 -6.67 -7.19
C PRO A 331 -14.56 -5.59 -6.97
N CYS A 332 -15.82 -5.92 -7.27
CA CYS A 332 -17.02 -5.22 -6.83
C CYS A 332 -17.94 -6.19 -6.08
N TYR A 333 -18.83 -5.72 -5.18
CA TYR A 333 -19.79 -6.58 -4.53
C TYR A 333 -21.10 -6.65 -5.32
N VAL A 334 -21.77 -7.80 -5.29
CA VAL A 334 -23.08 -7.99 -5.92
C VAL A 334 -24.15 -7.91 -4.86
N TYR A 335 -25.26 -7.20 -5.17
CA TYR A 335 -26.40 -7.13 -4.28
C TYR A 335 -27.67 -7.17 -5.14
N GLU A 336 -28.40 -8.27 -5.11
CA GLU A 336 -29.61 -8.49 -5.90
C GLU A 336 -30.69 -9.18 -5.05
N GLU A 337 -31.92 -8.71 -5.15
CA GLU A 337 -33.10 -9.29 -4.49
C GLU A 337 -32.92 -9.58 -2.98
N GLY A 338 -32.19 -8.71 -2.28
CA GLY A 338 -31.91 -8.86 -0.85
C GLY A 338 -30.75 -9.81 -0.51
N SER A 339 -30.13 -10.42 -1.51
CA SER A 339 -28.97 -11.31 -1.35
C SER A 339 -27.69 -10.57 -1.73
N GLU A 340 -26.61 -10.81 -0.95
CA GLU A 340 -25.28 -10.27 -1.18
C GLU A 340 -24.32 -11.39 -1.57
N ILE A 341 -23.46 -11.12 -2.56
CA ILE A 341 -22.25 -11.92 -2.86
C ILE A 341 -21.06 -11.00 -2.65
N ASP A 342 -20.08 -11.45 -1.87
CA ASP A 342 -19.00 -10.62 -1.39
C ASP A 342 -18.19 -9.99 -2.51
N PHE A 343 -17.77 -10.78 -3.52
CA PHE A 343 -16.95 -10.24 -4.61
C PHE A 343 -17.30 -10.84 -5.98
N LEU A 344 -17.31 -9.97 -6.98
CA LEU A 344 -17.22 -10.30 -8.39
C LEU A 344 -15.95 -9.64 -8.94
N THR A 345 -15.02 -10.43 -9.44
CA THR A 345 -13.76 -9.94 -10.00
C THR A 345 -13.91 -9.48 -11.45
N SER A 346 -12.96 -8.68 -11.95
CA SER A 346 -12.90 -8.28 -13.37
C SER A 346 -12.83 -9.49 -14.32
N GLY A 347 -12.32 -10.63 -13.88
CA GLY A 347 -12.32 -11.90 -14.59
C GLY A 347 -13.64 -12.67 -14.50
N LYS A 348 -14.74 -12.04 -14.05
CA LYS A 348 -16.08 -12.64 -13.89
C LYS A 348 -16.14 -13.83 -12.94
N THR A 349 -15.26 -13.86 -11.93
CA THR A 349 -15.30 -14.88 -10.89
C THR A 349 -16.10 -14.35 -9.69
N LEU A 350 -17.16 -15.08 -9.29
CA LEU A 350 -17.92 -14.82 -8.08
C LEU A 350 -17.24 -15.50 -6.90
N ILE A 351 -17.10 -14.76 -5.79
CA ILE A 351 -16.47 -15.22 -4.56
C ILE A 351 -17.41 -14.93 -3.40
N GLU A 352 -17.83 -15.99 -2.71
CA GLU A 352 -18.57 -15.94 -1.45
C GLU A 352 -17.64 -16.40 -0.34
N VAL A 353 -17.47 -15.60 0.70
CA VAL A 353 -16.52 -15.82 1.80
C VAL A 353 -17.26 -16.35 3.02
N LYS A 354 -16.86 -17.53 3.51
CA LYS A 354 -17.41 -18.11 4.75
C LYS A 354 -16.28 -18.62 5.63
N TYR A 355 -16.25 -18.14 6.87
CA TYR A 355 -15.34 -18.63 7.89
C TYR A 355 -16.01 -19.70 8.74
N HIS A 356 -15.46 -20.93 8.76
CA HIS A 356 -15.92 -22.01 9.61
C HIS A 356 -14.83 -22.37 10.62
N SER A 357 -15.14 -22.29 11.90
CA SER A 357 -14.22 -22.61 13.00
C SER A 357 -13.92 -24.12 13.17
N GLN A 358 -14.65 -24.98 12.47
CA GLN A 358 -14.41 -26.43 12.44
C GLN A 358 -14.21 -26.89 11.01
N MET A 359 -12.97 -27.08 10.59
CA MET A 359 -12.64 -27.71 9.34
C MET A 359 -12.82 -29.25 9.50
N THR A 360 -13.76 -29.83 8.79
CA THR A 360 -13.79 -31.27 8.58
C THR A 360 -12.56 -31.67 7.76
N LYS A 361 -11.94 -32.81 8.09
CA LYS A 361 -10.70 -33.38 7.50
C LYS A 361 -10.59 -33.41 5.96
N LYS A 362 -11.64 -33.07 5.22
CA LYS A 362 -11.69 -33.03 3.75
C LYS A 362 -11.40 -31.64 3.12
N GLN A 363 -11.18 -30.60 3.91
CA GLN A 363 -11.02 -29.21 3.41
C GLN A 363 -9.73 -28.55 3.93
N GLN A 364 -8.62 -29.29 3.95
CA GLN A 364 -7.33 -28.83 4.51
C GLN A 364 -6.52 -27.87 3.60
N ASP A 365 -7.13 -27.29 2.58
CA ASP A 365 -6.45 -26.27 1.77
C ASP A 365 -7.11 -24.90 1.99
N PRO A 366 -6.41 -23.90 2.58
CA PRO A 366 -6.93 -22.54 2.74
C PRO A 366 -7.35 -21.88 1.42
N SER A 367 -6.89 -22.43 0.28
CA SER A 367 -7.31 -22.00 -1.07
C SER A 367 -8.71 -22.50 -1.46
N THR A 368 -9.27 -23.47 -0.74
CA THR A 368 -10.54 -24.15 -1.10
C THR A 368 -11.79 -23.53 -0.44
N LEU A 369 -11.63 -22.54 0.43
CA LEU A 369 -12.75 -21.80 1.06
C LEU A 369 -13.41 -20.77 0.15
N ILE A 370 -12.93 -20.62 -1.06
CA ILE A 370 -13.54 -19.80 -2.09
C ILE A 370 -14.45 -20.70 -2.93
N ARG A 371 -15.76 -20.70 -2.67
CA ARG A 371 -16.72 -21.33 -3.59
C ARG A 371 -16.78 -20.51 -4.86
N LEU A 372 -16.03 -20.93 -5.88
CA LEU A 372 -16.12 -20.40 -7.22
C LEU A 372 -17.39 -20.92 -7.89
N LYS A 373 -18.43 -20.10 -7.99
CA LYS A 373 -19.51 -20.34 -8.96
C LYS A 373 -19.08 -19.66 -10.25
N LYS A 374 -18.75 -20.45 -11.26
CA LYS A 374 -18.67 -19.96 -12.64
C LYS A 374 -20.11 -19.68 -13.10
N GLY A 375 -20.43 -18.41 -13.39
CA GLY A 375 -21.63 -17.98 -14.08
C GLY A 375 -21.44 -18.08 -15.59
#